data_aa357efb11c5119989e6c8759552f55b
#
_entry.id   aa357efb11c5119989e6c8759552f55b
#
_cell.length_a   1.000
_cell.length_b   1.000
_cell.length_c   1.000
_cell.angle_alpha   90.00
_cell.angle_beta   90.00
_cell.angle_gamma   90.00
#
_symmetry.space_group_name_H-M   'P 1'
#
loop_
_entity.id
_entity.type
_entity.pdbx_description
1 polymer ?
#
loop_
_entity_poly.entity_id
_entity_poly.type
_entity_poly.pdbx_seq_one_letter_code
_entity_poly.pdbx_strand_id
1 'polypeptide(L)'
;MPGPPPAAGTPAAPVDFSAYCQDLFGTLARSDQRRWGEVYVRGLLDVPGRKTPARISEQVLGRRAVQQIQQFVNQSPWPCGPVRRRLAGQLDQAFATEAWCVDEVVFAKNGDRSVGVARQYAPSLERTVNCQLALATSLVGRHGGVPVSWRLLLPQRWDRDEGLRRQAHLPDGERSRPRWRYILEAVDEMLEEWCLEPLPVLVDWRGEGDVAPLLRGLEARGLAYLVEVSPTVAVTLPRPCAGSPQGSGTLLELAVHAAQHRGRTPIAWQDRATARMRQSQVLSMPALLQSEAQPSGAAGRPAESRPAQRPRHLVTDWPYGRPAPRAYWLTNLPARNLPDVLPLAQLRTLSGQSLSRMQRDFGLADFEGRSFRGWHHHVTLASVALGFDALCSPYRSQPTAPKSMSPRPGTP
;
A
#
# COMPACT_ATOMS: atom_id res chain seq x y z
N MET A 1 -20.78 2.24 41.37
CA MET A 1 -20.89 0.95 40.70
C MET A 1 -20.55 1.17 39.25
N PRO A 2 -19.40 0.72 38.69
CA PRO A 2 -19.14 0.76 37.25
C PRO A 2 -20.02 -0.29 36.58
N GLY A 3 -20.66 0.09 35.46
CA GLY A 3 -21.49 -0.79 34.66
C GLY A 3 -20.69 -1.94 34.02
N PRO A 4 -21.35 -3.05 33.65
CA PRO A 4 -20.68 -4.20 33.09
C PRO A 4 -19.99 -3.84 31.77
N PRO A 5 -18.83 -4.47 31.45
CA PRO A 5 -18.15 -4.26 30.16
C PRO A 5 -19.04 -4.71 28.98
N PRO A 6 -18.91 -4.07 27.79
CA PRO A 6 -19.71 -4.47 26.64
C PRO A 6 -19.43 -5.94 26.29
N ALA A 7 -20.49 -6.67 26.03
CA ALA A 7 -20.47 -8.08 25.69
C ALA A 7 -19.51 -8.32 24.50
N ALA A 8 -18.62 -9.30 24.64
CA ALA A 8 -17.79 -9.80 23.57
C ALA A 8 -18.68 -10.17 22.38
N GLY A 9 -18.45 -9.50 21.22
CA GLY A 9 -19.23 -9.73 20.02
C GLY A 9 -19.22 -11.21 19.65
N THR A 10 -20.38 -11.72 19.28
CA THR A 10 -20.57 -13.07 18.75
C THR A 10 -19.55 -13.33 17.64
N PRO A 11 -18.81 -14.43 17.65
CA PRO A 11 -17.87 -14.74 16.59
C PRO A 11 -18.64 -14.80 15.27
N ALA A 12 -18.24 -13.96 14.29
CA ALA A 12 -18.83 -13.98 12.97
C ALA A 12 -18.66 -15.38 12.34
N ALA A 13 -19.67 -15.88 11.64
CA ALA A 13 -19.62 -17.21 11.01
C ALA A 13 -18.42 -17.30 10.03
N PRO A 14 -17.81 -18.49 9.85
CA PRO A 14 -16.71 -18.66 8.93
C PRO A 14 -17.14 -18.22 7.52
N VAL A 15 -16.29 -17.43 6.85
CA VAL A 15 -16.56 -16.92 5.50
C VAL A 15 -16.57 -18.09 4.54
N ASP A 16 -17.72 -18.36 3.91
CA ASP A 16 -17.81 -19.39 2.85
C ASP A 16 -17.11 -18.90 1.58
N PHE A 17 -16.18 -19.70 1.06
CA PHE A 17 -15.37 -19.34 -0.10
C PHE A 17 -16.20 -19.15 -1.38
N SER A 18 -17.18 -20.03 -1.62
CA SER A 18 -18.00 -19.94 -2.82
C SER A 18 -18.92 -18.73 -2.76
N ALA A 19 -19.52 -18.43 -1.62
CA ALA A 19 -20.32 -17.22 -1.40
C ALA A 19 -19.50 -15.96 -1.58
N TYR A 20 -18.27 -15.94 -1.04
CA TYR A 20 -17.30 -14.82 -1.23
C TYR A 20 -16.99 -14.60 -2.71
N CYS A 21 -16.65 -15.66 -3.45
CA CYS A 21 -16.38 -15.57 -4.88
C CYS A 21 -17.61 -15.16 -5.69
N GLN A 22 -18.80 -15.70 -5.36
CA GLN A 22 -20.04 -15.34 -6.02
C GLN A 22 -20.37 -13.86 -5.87
N ASP A 23 -20.16 -13.28 -4.68
CA ASP A 23 -20.37 -11.86 -4.44
C ASP A 23 -19.39 -11.01 -5.26
N LEU A 24 -18.10 -11.29 -5.23
CA LEU A 24 -17.08 -10.54 -5.97
C LEU A 24 -17.23 -10.66 -7.49
N PHE A 25 -17.38 -11.87 -7.98
CA PHE A 25 -17.47 -12.16 -9.41
C PHE A 25 -18.89 -12.03 -9.98
N GLY A 26 -19.89 -11.80 -9.14
CA GLY A 26 -21.25 -11.43 -9.56
C GLY A 26 -21.27 -10.20 -10.46
N THR A 27 -20.27 -9.33 -10.34
CA THR A 27 -20.03 -8.17 -11.22
C THR A 27 -19.66 -8.55 -12.67
N LEU A 28 -19.25 -9.79 -12.93
CA LEU A 28 -18.86 -10.27 -14.26
C LEU A 28 -20.09 -10.78 -15.02
N ALA A 29 -20.24 -10.33 -16.27
CA ALA A 29 -21.44 -10.61 -17.07
C ALA A 29 -21.62 -12.10 -17.39
N ARG A 30 -20.51 -12.84 -17.64
CA ARG A 30 -20.54 -14.21 -18.14
C ARG A 30 -20.33 -15.24 -17.00
N SER A 31 -21.15 -16.30 -17.01
CA SER A 31 -21.05 -17.38 -16.02
C SER A 31 -19.72 -18.14 -16.07
N ASP A 32 -19.15 -18.32 -17.28
CA ASP A 32 -17.85 -18.94 -17.42
C ASP A 32 -16.72 -18.08 -16.77
N GLN A 33 -16.78 -16.76 -16.90
CA GLN A 33 -15.84 -15.87 -16.22
C GLN A 33 -15.91 -15.99 -14.69
N ARG A 34 -17.12 -16.03 -14.14
CA ARG A 34 -17.33 -16.23 -12.69
C ARG A 34 -16.74 -17.54 -12.20
N ARG A 35 -17.02 -18.63 -12.93
CA ARG A 35 -16.46 -19.96 -12.64
C ARG A 35 -14.93 -19.97 -12.71
N TRP A 36 -14.33 -19.42 -13.76
CA TRP A 36 -12.87 -19.40 -13.88
C TRP A 36 -12.21 -18.47 -12.88
N GLY A 37 -12.87 -17.39 -12.45
CA GLY A 37 -12.43 -16.54 -11.34
C GLY A 37 -12.33 -17.33 -10.04
N GLU A 38 -13.37 -18.07 -9.68
CA GLU A 38 -13.36 -18.94 -8.48
C GLU A 38 -12.26 -20.00 -8.56
N VAL A 39 -12.14 -20.73 -9.70
CA VAL A 39 -11.10 -21.74 -9.90
C VAL A 39 -9.70 -21.16 -9.75
N TYR A 40 -9.46 -19.95 -10.32
CA TYR A 40 -8.16 -19.31 -10.25
C TYR A 40 -7.81 -18.88 -8.81
N VAL A 41 -8.75 -18.23 -8.11
CA VAL A 41 -8.55 -17.82 -6.72
C VAL A 41 -8.32 -19.01 -5.80
N ARG A 42 -9.09 -20.10 -5.97
CA ARG A 42 -8.87 -21.36 -5.25
C ARG A 42 -7.46 -21.91 -5.51
N GLY A 43 -7.00 -21.85 -6.76
CA GLY A 43 -5.64 -22.24 -7.12
C GLY A 43 -4.57 -21.38 -6.46
N LEU A 44 -4.79 -20.08 -6.33
CA LEU A 44 -3.87 -19.18 -5.61
C LEU A 44 -3.82 -19.49 -4.11
N LEU A 45 -4.92 -19.93 -3.52
CA LEU A 45 -5.00 -20.30 -2.11
C LEU A 45 -4.37 -21.69 -1.84
N ASP A 46 -4.77 -22.70 -2.59
CA ASP A 46 -4.58 -24.10 -2.21
C ASP A 46 -3.34 -24.75 -2.85
N VAL A 47 -2.90 -24.28 -4.05
CA VAL A 47 -1.76 -24.87 -4.74
C VAL A 47 -0.45 -24.50 -4.02
N PRO A 48 0.36 -25.45 -3.54
CA PRO A 48 1.63 -25.12 -2.87
C PRO A 48 2.68 -24.66 -3.89
N GLY A 49 3.58 -23.74 -3.48
CA GLY A 49 4.67 -23.20 -4.31
C GLY A 49 4.15 -22.42 -5.52
N ARG A 50 4.81 -22.55 -6.67
CA ARG A 50 4.50 -21.73 -7.86
C ARG A 50 3.10 -21.99 -8.43
N LYS A 51 2.32 -20.93 -8.64
CA LYS A 51 0.91 -20.95 -9.06
C LYS A 51 0.77 -20.90 -10.59
N THR A 52 1.23 -21.93 -11.28
CA THR A 52 1.11 -22.00 -12.75
C THR A 52 -0.28 -22.47 -13.19
N PRO A 53 -0.79 -22.06 -14.37
CA PRO A 53 -2.07 -22.56 -14.90
C PRO A 53 -2.17 -24.07 -14.95
N ALA A 54 -1.04 -24.77 -15.22
CA ALA A 54 -0.99 -26.23 -15.25
C ALA A 54 -1.25 -26.84 -13.87
N ARG A 55 -0.56 -26.34 -12.83
CA ARG A 55 -0.73 -26.82 -11.46
C ARG A 55 -2.10 -26.49 -10.88
N ILE A 56 -2.61 -25.27 -11.16
CA ILE A 56 -3.99 -24.89 -10.78
C ILE A 56 -4.99 -25.85 -11.43
N SER A 57 -4.86 -26.11 -12.72
CA SER A 57 -5.73 -27.02 -13.48
C SER A 57 -5.75 -28.40 -12.88
N GLU A 58 -4.58 -28.96 -12.60
CA GLU A 58 -4.43 -30.30 -12.06
C GLU A 58 -4.98 -30.44 -10.65
N GLN A 59 -4.58 -29.51 -9.74
CA GLN A 59 -4.89 -29.65 -8.32
C GLN A 59 -6.31 -29.18 -7.95
N VAL A 60 -6.86 -28.17 -8.66
CA VAL A 60 -8.21 -27.69 -8.37
C VAL A 60 -9.28 -28.47 -9.12
N LEU A 61 -9.00 -28.87 -10.37
CA LEU A 61 -10.00 -29.49 -11.24
C LEU A 61 -9.80 -31.00 -11.46
N GLY A 62 -8.63 -31.56 -11.10
CA GLY A 62 -8.29 -32.96 -11.40
C GLY A 62 -8.20 -33.29 -12.89
N ARG A 63 -8.16 -32.28 -13.77
CA ARG A 63 -8.12 -32.45 -15.22
C ARG A 63 -7.38 -31.30 -15.91
N ARG A 64 -6.91 -31.50 -17.13
CA ARG A 64 -6.23 -30.47 -17.91
C ARG A 64 -7.21 -29.41 -18.41
N ALA A 65 -7.01 -28.16 -17.97
CA ALA A 65 -7.76 -26.95 -18.37
C ALA A 65 -6.84 -25.72 -18.50
N VAL A 66 -5.58 -25.94 -18.89
CA VAL A 66 -4.54 -24.91 -18.95
C VAL A 66 -4.94 -23.77 -19.89
N GLN A 67 -5.45 -24.11 -21.07
CA GLN A 67 -5.85 -23.10 -22.07
C GLN A 67 -7.00 -22.23 -21.57
N GLN A 68 -8.00 -22.81 -20.92
CA GLN A 68 -9.15 -22.06 -20.38
C GLN A 68 -8.71 -21.09 -19.28
N ILE A 69 -7.83 -21.51 -18.38
CA ILE A 69 -7.27 -20.66 -17.33
C ILE A 69 -6.43 -19.52 -17.96
N GLN A 70 -5.57 -19.84 -18.93
CA GLN A 70 -4.79 -18.83 -19.64
C GLN A 70 -5.68 -17.84 -20.42
N GLN A 71 -6.72 -18.35 -21.10
CA GLN A 71 -7.68 -17.51 -21.81
C GLN A 71 -8.42 -16.59 -20.86
N PHE A 72 -8.88 -17.09 -19.72
CA PHE A 72 -9.56 -16.29 -18.69
C PHE A 72 -8.68 -15.14 -18.19
N VAL A 73 -7.43 -15.41 -17.86
CA VAL A 73 -6.53 -14.38 -17.31
C VAL A 73 -6.00 -13.42 -18.38
N ASN A 74 -5.58 -13.94 -19.55
CA ASN A 74 -4.87 -13.11 -20.52
C ASN A 74 -5.77 -12.47 -21.58
N GLN A 75 -6.89 -13.09 -21.95
CA GLN A 75 -7.67 -12.71 -23.13
C GLN A 75 -9.11 -12.30 -22.82
N SER A 76 -9.73 -12.89 -21.80
CA SER A 76 -11.12 -12.61 -21.46
C SER A 76 -11.30 -11.12 -21.07
N PRO A 77 -12.28 -10.40 -21.67
CA PRO A 77 -12.39 -8.94 -21.50
C PRO A 77 -13.24 -8.56 -20.27
N TRP A 78 -12.97 -9.16 -19.10
CA TRP A 78 -13.68 -8.74 -17.90
C TRP A 78 -13.01 -7.52 -17.25
N PRO A 79 -13.79 -6.58 -16.68
CA PRO A 79 -13.27 -5.37 -16.05
C PRO A 79 -12.78 -5.66 -14.62
N CYS A 80 -11.55 -5.19 -14.28
CA CYS A 80 -11.00 -5.34 -12.93
C CYS A 80 -11.65 -4.40 -11.90
N GLY A 81 -12.01 -3.18 -12.32
CA GLY A 81 -12.55 -2.12 -11.44
C GLY A 81 -13.71 -2.59 -10.58
N PRO A 82 -14.80 -3.14 -11.14
CA PRO A 82 -15.92 -3.64 -10.37
C PRO A 82 -15.57 -4.70 -9.32
N VAL A 83 -14.66 -5.64 -9.66
CA VAL A 83 -14.19 -6.67 -8.72
C VAL A 83 -13.40 -6.03 -7.58
N ARG A 84 -12.50 -5.09 -7.89
CA ARG A 84 -11.69 -4.36 -6.90
C ARG A 84 -12.55 -3.50 -5.99
N ARG A 85 -13.53 -2.78 -6.56
CA ARG A 85 -14.51 -1.99 -5.80
C ARG A 85 -15.27 -2.87 -4.80
N ARG A 86 -15.76 -4.02 -5.27
CA ARG A 86 -16.52 -4.95 -4.41
C ARG A 86 -15.65 -5.52 -3.30
N LEU A 87 -14.40 -5.91 -3.62
CA LEU A 87 -13.41 -6.35 -2.64
C LEU A 87 -13.14 -5.25 -1.60
N ALA A 88 -12.90 -4.02 -2.03
CA ALA A 88 -12.67 -2.88 -1.15
C ALA A 88 -13.85 -2.66 -0.19
N GLY A 89 -15.08 -2.71 -0.69
CA GLY A 89 -16.28 -2.56 0.14
C GLY A 89 -16.44 -3.67 1.19
N GLN A 90 -16.15 -4.93 0.85
CA GLN A 90 -16.17 -6.04 1.82
C GLN A 90 -15.10 -5.87 2.91
N LEU A 91 -13.89 -5.46 2.51
CA LEU A 91 -12.79 -5.24 3.45
C LEU A 91 -13.05 -4.05 4.36
N ASP A 92 -13.59 -2.96 3.83
CA ASP A 92 -13.91 -1.77 4.61
C ASP A 92 -14.95 -2.05 5.69
N GLN A 93 -15.94 -2.89 5.38
CA GLN A 93 -16.95 -3.34 6.35
C GLN A 93 -16.40 -4.32 7.41
N ALA A 94 -15.46 -5.20 7.01
CA ALA A 94 -14.96 -6.27 7.87
C ALA A 94 -13.73 -5.86 8.69
N PHE A 95 -12.89 -4.98 8.15
CA PHE A 95 -11.71 -4.47 8.80
C PHE A 95 -12.00 -3.09 9.39
N ALA A 96 -11.55 -2.83 10.61
CA ALA A 96 -11.42 -1.46 11.06
C ALA A 96 -10.24 -0.83 10.29
N THR A 97 -10.48 -0.45 9.01
CA THR A 97 -9.46 0.17 8.17
C THR A 97 -9.04 1.51 8.77
N GLU A 98 -7.74 1.71 8.95
CA GLU A 98 -7.18 2.88 9.62
C GLU A 98 -6.42 3.80 8.64
N ALA A 99 -5.96 3.26 7.51
CA ALA A 99 -5.21 4.01 6.50
C ALA A 99 -5.23 3.33 5.13
N TRP A 100 -4.89 4.12 4.11
CA TRP A 100 -4.56 3.67 2.76
C TRP A 100 -3.04 3.71 2.61
N CYS A 101 -2.40 2.54 2.48
CA CYS A 101 -0.96 2.45 2.27
C CYS A 101 -0.64 2.27 0.80
N VAL A 102 0.26 3.10 0.27
CA VAL A 102 0.75 3.00 -1.10
C VAL A 102 2.18 2.47 -1.06
N ASP A 103 2.37 1.28 -1.60
CA ASP A 103 3.65 0.58 -1.61
C ASP A 103 4.09 0.26 -3.04
N GLU A 104 5.40 0.35 -3.30
CA GLU A 104 6.00 -0.14 -4.53
C GLU A 104 6.13 -1.66 -4.51
N VAL A 105 5.76 -2.28 -5.62
CA VAL A 105 5.93 -3.72 -5.83
C VAL A 105 6.79 -3.96 -7.06
N VAL A 106 7.86 -4.71 -6.89
CA VAL A 106 8.81 -5.07 -7.94
C VAL A 106 8.53 -6.48 -8.45
N PHE A 107 8.31 -6.60 -9.75
CA PHE A 107 8.17 -7.88 -10.45
C PHE A 107 9.40 -8.11 -11.32
N ALA A 108 10.39 -8.82 -10.81
CA ALA A 108 11.60 -9.16 -11.58
C ALA A 108 11.24 -9.97 -12.83
N LYS A 109 11.85 -9.66 -13.97
CA LYS A 109 11.61 -10.32 -15.27
C LYS A 109 12.93 -10.64 -15.96
N ASN A 110 13.00 -11.79 -16.61
CA ASN A 110 14.18 -12.20 -17.36
C ASN A 110 14.18 -11.70 -18.82
N GLY A 111 13.02 -11.30 -19.36
CA GLY A 111 12.85 -10.82 -20.73
C GLY A 111 12.40 -9.36 -20.80
N ASP A 112 12.21 -8.86 -22.02
CA ASP A 112 11.90 -7.45 -22.33
C ASP A 112 10.48 -7.24 -22.88
N ARG A 113 9.69 -8.32 -23.07
CA ARG A 113 8.39 -8.29 -23.75
C ARG A 113 7.18 -8.18 -22.82
N SER A 114 7.36 -8.30 -21.51
CA SER A 114 6.24 -8.11 -20.56
C SER A 114 5.89 -6.64 -20.47
N VAL A 115 4.60 -6.31 -20.44
CA VAL A 115 4.13 -4.91 -20.36
C VAL A 115 4.82 -4.15 -19.23
N GLY A 116 5.27 -2.93 -19.49
CA GLY A 116 5.90 -2.08 -18.46
C GLY A 116 7.31 -2.52 -18.01
N VAL A 117 7.89 -3.60 -18.59
CA VAL A 117 9.23 -4.05 -18.22
C VAL A 117 10.30 -3.08 -18.76
N ALA A 118 11.28 -2.80 -17.92
CA ALA A 118 12.52 -2.10 -18.28
C ALA A 118 13.63 -2.44 -17.30
N ARG A 119 14.89 -2.19 -17.72
CA ARG A 119 15.99 -2.09 -16.77
C ARG A 119 15.93 -0.72 -16.11
N GLN A 120 15.49 -0.68 -14.87
CA GLN A 120 15.20 0.54 -14.13
C GLN A 120 15.59 0.43 -12.67
N TYR A 121 15.81 1.58 -12.03
CA TYR A 121 16.06 1.64 -10.61
C TYR A 121 14.77 1.31 -9.84
N ALA A 122 14.88 0.40 -8.90
CA ALA A 122 13.79 0.02 -8.00
C ALA A 122 14.11 0.56 -6.60
N PRO A 123 13.46 1.65 -6.14
CA PRO A 123 13.74 2.27 -4.85
C PRO A 123 13.64 1.31 -3.67
N SER A 124 12.67 0.41 -3.67
CA SER A 124 12.47 -0.59 -2.63
C SER A 124 13.58 -1.65 -2.55
N LEU A 125 14.37 -1.82 -3.62
CA LEU A 125 15.51 -2.73 -3.70
C LEU A 125 16.87 -1.99 -3.70
N GLU A 126 16.85 -0.65 -3.76
CA GLU A 126 18.03 0.23 -3.85
C GLU A 126 19.01 -0.14 -4.97
N ARG A 127 18.51 -0.72 -6.07
CA ARG A 127 19.33 -1.17 -7.20
C ARG A 127 18.59 -1.14 -8.54
N THR A 128 19.36 -1.14 -9.62
CA THR A 128 18.80 -1.28 -10.98
C THR A 128 18.60 -2.74 -11.33
N VAL A 129 17.37 -3.09 -11.68
CA VAL A 129 16.96 -4.45 -12.07
C VAL A 129 16.10 -4.41 -13.35
N ASN A 130 16.04 -5.53 -14.07
CA ASN A 130 15.07 -5.69 -15.15
C ASN A 130 13.74 -6.14 -14.54
N CYS A 131 12.76 -5.23 -14.50
CA CYS A 131 11.52 -5.46 -13.78
C CYS A 131 10.34 -4.67 -14.34
N GLN A 132 9.16 -5.06 -13.92
CA GLN A 132 7.99 -4.21 -13.89
C GLN A 132 7.92 -3.58 -12.51
N LEU A 133 7.58 -2.28 -12.44
CA LEU A 133 7.26 -1.59 -11.19
C LEU A 133 5.76 -1.32 -11.15
N ALA A 134 5.17 -1.53 -10.01
CA ALA A 134 3.77 -1.21 -9.78
C ALA A 134 3.58 -0.53 -8.42
N LEU A 135 2.51 0.23 -8.31
CA LEU A 135 2.00 0.72 -7.04
C LEU A 135 0.78 -0.10 -6.63
N ALA A 136 0.81 -0.58 -5.40
CA ALA A 136 -0.31 -1.23 -4.74
C ALA A 136 -0.87 -0.26 -3.68
N THR A 137 -2.16 0.06 -3.77
CA THR A 137 -2.84 0.80 -2.70
C THR A 137 -3.67 -0.19 -1.90
N SER A 138 -3.31 -0.33 -0.62
CA SER A 138 -3.90 -1.29 0.31
C SER A 138 -4.81 -0.60 1.32
N LEU A 139 -5.94 -1.21 1.63
CA LEU A 139 -6.70 -0.93 2.84
C LEU A 139 -6.00 -1.61 4.01
N VAL A 140 -5.59 -0.86 5.02
CA VAL A 140 -4.77 -1.39 6.11
C VAL A 140 -5.39 -1.07 7.46
N GLY A 141 -5.52 -2.09 8.28
CA GLY A 141 -5.92 -2.00 9.67
C GLY A 141 -4.94 -2.76 10.57
N ARG A 142 -5.32 -2.94 11.84
CA ARG A 142 -4.47 -3.57 12.86
C ARG A 142 -4.04 -5.02 12.56
N HIS A 143 -4.75 -5.72 11.69
CA HIS A 143 -4.49 -7.13 11.37
C HIS A 143 -3.72 -7.35 10.08
N GLY A 144 -3.36 -6.29 9.36
CA GLY A 144 -2.67 -6.34 8.08
C GLY A 144 -3.34 -5.47 7.03
N GLY A 145 -2.92 -5.64 5.79
CA GLY A 145 -3.43 -4.89 4.65
C GLY A 145 -3.78 -5.79 3.47
N VAL A 146 -4.74 -5.36 2.66
CA VAL A 146 -5.07 -6.02 1.40
C VAL A 146 -5.01 -4.98 0.29
N PRO A 147 -4.18 -5.16 -0.75
CA PRO A 147 -4.13 -4.25 -1.88
C PRO A 147 -5.42 -4.35 -2.69
N VAL A 148 -6.07 -3.23 -2.90
CA VAL A 148 -7.34 -3.13 -3.64
C VAL A 148 -7.19 -2.39 -4.96
N SER A 149 -6.27 -1.42 -5.07
CA SER A 149 -5.97 -0.72 -6.31
C SER A 149 -4.53 -0.97 -6.75
N TRP A 150 -4.33 -1.12 -8.06
CA TRP A 150 -3.06 -1.43 -8.68
C TRP A 150 -2.80 -0.53 -9.88
N ARG A 151 -1.61 0.06 -9.93
CA ARG A 151 -1.13 0.85 -11.06
C ARG A 151 0.20 0.31 -11.56
N LEU A 152 0.27 -0.11 -12.81
CA LEU A 152 1.53 -0.50 -13.44
C LEU A 152 2.25 0.75 -13.93
N LEU A 153 3.47 1.00 -13.42
CA LEU A 153 4.28 2.13 -13.83
C LEU A 153 4.86 1.87 -15.21
N LEU A 154 4.55 2.74 -16.16
CA LEU A 154 5.02 2.60 -17.54
C LEU A 154 6.31 3.42 -17.74
N PRO A 155 7.44 2.79 -18.09
CA PRO A 155 8.64 3.51 -18.54
C PRO A 155 8.39 4.25 -19.86
N GLN A 156 9.05 5.39 -20.07
CA GLN A 156 8.88 6.24 -21.26
C GLN A 156 9.05 5.50 -22.61
N ARG A 157 9.85 4.43 -22.64
CA ARG A 157 10.00 3.63 -23.88
C ARG A 157 8.68 3.04 -24.35
N TRP A 158 7.74 2.76 -23.44
CA TRP A 158 6.41 2.23 -23.74
C TRP A 158 5.47 3.26 -24.37
N ASP A 159 5.79 4.56 -24.27
CA ASP A 159 5.07 5.61 -24.98
C ASP A 159 5.53 5.75 -26.43
N ARG A 160 6.80 5.44 -26.70
CA ARG A 160 7.45 5.67 -28.00
C ARG A 160 7.37 4.47 -28.93
N ASP A 161 7.24 3.26 -28.40
CA ASP A 161 7.27 2.01 -29.16
C ASP A 161 5.85 1.46 -29.37
N GLU A 162 5.27 1.81 -30.52
CA GLU A 162 3.95 1.34 -30.94
C GLU A 162 3.89 -0.20 -31.10
N GLY A 163 5.00 -0.85 -31.44
CA GLY A 163 5.10 -2.31 -31.57
C GLY A 163 4.92 -2.98 -30.22
N LEU A 164 5.61 -2.51 -29.18
CA LEU A 164 5.47 -2.98 -27.80
C LEU A 164 4.06 -2.73 -27.28
N ARG A 165 3.47 -1.55 -27.53
CA ARG A 165 2.11 -1.21 -27.12
C ARG A 165 1.08 -2.18 -27.69
N ARG A 166 1.13 -2.42 -29.01
CA ARG A 166 0.23 -3.37 -29.69
C ARG A 166 0.39 -4.78 -29.16
N GLN A 167 1.65 -5.26 -29.02
CA GLN A 167 1.94 -6.60 -28.54
C GLN A 167 1.43 -6.84 -27.10
N ALA A 168 1.52 -5.84 -26.24
CA ALA A 168 1.05 -5.90 -24.87
C ALA A 168 -0.45 -5.57 -24.70
N HIS A 169 -1.15 -5.23 -25.78
CA HIS A 169 -2.52 -4.72 -25.75
C HIS A 169 -2.67 -3.57 -24.74
N LEU A 170 -1.73 -2.64 -24.77
CA LEU A 170 -1.73 -1.47 -23.90
C LEU A 170 -2.78 -0.46 -24.38
N PRO A 171 -3.76 -0.06 -23.54
CA PRO A 171 -4.77 0.91 -23.93
C PRO A 171 -4.15 2.26 -24.33
N ASP A 172 -4.77 2.99 -25.27
CA ASP A 172 -4.26 4.25 -25.77
C ASP A 172 -4.13 5.33 -24.70
N GLY A 173 -5.03 5.35 -23.72
CA GLY A 173 -4.99 6.26 -22.58
C GLY A 173 -3.87 5.99 -21.57
N GLU A 174 -3.28 4.77 -21.58
CA GLU A 174 -2.20 4.42 -20.68
C GLU A 174 -0.86 4.94 -21.19
N ARG A 175 -0.24 5.84 -20.42
CA ARG A 175 1.02 6.52 -20.72
C ARG A 175 1.95 6.53 -19.51
N SER A 176 3.22 6.77 -19.76
CA SER A 176 4.20 7.06 -18.71
C SER A 176 3.81 8.37 -18.00
N ARG A 177 3.77 8.33 -16.69
CA ARG A 177 3.41 9.46 -15.84
C ARG A 177 4.36 9.54 -14.66
N PRO A 178 4.55 10.71 -14.04
CA PRO A 178 5.23 10.81 -12.76
C PRO A 178 4.53 9.96 -11.70
N ARG A 179 5.30 9.35 -10.81
CA ARG A 179 4.80 8.44 -9.76
C ARG A 179 3.68 9.03 -8.92
N TRP A 180 3.81 10.32 -8.52
CA TRP A 180 2.78 11.00 -7.73
C TRP A 180 1.41 11.01 -8.43
N ARG A 181 1.38 11.05 -9.77
CA ARG A 181 0.14 11.07 -10.52
C ARG A 181 -0.58 9.74 -10.47
N TYR A 182 0.13 8.61 -10.58
CA TYR A 182 -0.46 7.29 -10.38
C TYR A 182 -1.06 7.11 -8.99
N ILE A 183 -0.42 7.69 -7.94
CA ILE A 183 -0.94 7.66 -6.57
C ILE A 183 -2.25 8.45 -6.49
N LEU A 184 -2.28 9.67 -7.02
CA LEU A 184 -3.48 10.50 -6.98
C LEU A 184 -4.63 9.90 -7.80
N GLU A 185 -4.36 9.32 -8.96
CA GLU A 185 -5.36 8.61 -9.76
C GLU A 185 -5.93 7.38 -9.03
N ALA A 186 -5.12 6.65 -8.25
CA ALA A 186 -5.62 5.55 -7.42
C ALA A 186 -6.50 6.05 -6.27
N VAL A 187 -6.12 7.17 -5.66
CA VAL A 187 -6.89 7.81 -4.59
C VAL A 187 -8.23 8.35 -5.13
N ASP A 188 -8.23 8.99 -6.31
CA ASP A 188 -9.44 9.49 -6.96
C ASP A 188 -10.42 8.34 -7.27
N GLU A 189 -9.92 7.22 -7.82
CA GLU A 189 -10.72 6.02 -8.05
C GLU A 189 -11.39 5.53 -6.77
N MET A 190 -10.64 5.52 -5.64
CA MET A 190 -11.18 5.04 -4.35
C MET A 190 -12.21 6.00 -3.74
N LEU A 191 -12.00 7.31 -3.87
CA LEU A 191 -12.92 8.34 -3.36
C LEU A 191 -14.15 8.48 -4.22
N GLU A 192 -13.96 8.71 -5.52
CA GLU A 192 -15.03 9.16 -6.42
C GLU A 192 -15.80 7.98 -7.02
N GLU A 193 -15.10 6.93 -7.48
CA GLU A 193 -15.76 5.81 -8.12
C GLU A 193 -16.24 4.75 -7.11
N TRP A 194 -15.43 4.48 -6.06
CA TRP A 194 -15.77 3.46 -5.08
C TRP A 194 -16.49 4.01 -3.86
N CYS A 195 -16.47 5.33 -3.67
CA CYS A 195 -17.12 6.04 -2.54
C CYS A 195 -16.66 5.53 -1.17
N LEU A 196 -15.35 5.24 -1.03
CA LEU A 196 -14.78 4.86 0.25
C LEU A 196 -14.60 6.10 1.13
N GLU A 197 -14.77 5.93 2.44
CA GLU A 197 -14.53 6.99 3.40
C GLU A 197 -13.06 7.43 3.38
N PRO A 198 -12.78 8.76 3.39
CA PRO A 198 -11.43 9.29 3.36
C PRO A 198 -10.62 8.85 4.59
N LEU A 199 -9.48 8.20 4.37
CA LEU A 199 -8.55 7.80 5.40
C LEU A 199 -7.17 8.42 5.16
N PRO A 200 -6.28 8.47 6.18
CA PRO A 200 -4.91 8.93 6.00
C PRO A 200 -4.16 8.11 4.94
N VAL A 201 -3.48 8.81 4.03
CA VAL A 201 -2.66 8.18 2.97
C VAL A 201 -1.21 8.09 3.43
N LEU A 202 -0.68 6.87 3.45
CA LEU A 202 0.68 6.57 3.88
C LEU A 202 1.54 6.18 2.68
N VAL A 203 2.63 6.88 2.46
CA VAL A 203 3.48 6.69 1.27
C VAL A 203 4.95 6.67 1.67
N ASP A 204 5.74 5.79 1.05
CA ASP A 204 7.20 5.90 1.03
C ASP A 204 7.66 6.71 -0.19
N TRP A 205 8.26 7.84 0.06
CA TRP A 205 8.80 8.72 -0.97
C TRP A 205 10.33 8.83 -0.91
N ARG A 206 10.98 7.96 -0.14
CA ARG A 206 12.44 7.92 -0.07
C ARG A 206 13.02 7.48 -1.42
N GLY A 207 14.07 8.15 -1.87
CA GLY A 207 14.67 7.85 -3.18
C GLY A 207 13.90 8.34 -4.40
N GLU A 208 12.77 9.02 -4.20
CA GLU A 208 11.99 9.68 -5.24
C GLU A 208 12.38 11.17 -5.36
N GLY A 209 11.93 11.81 -6.44
CA GLY A 209 12.16 13.23 -6.66
C GLY A 209 11.34 14.17 -5.76
N ASP A 210 10.98 15.34 -6.28
CA ASP A 210 10.22 16.34 -5.53
C ASP A 210 8.88 15.77 -5.01
N VAL A 211 8.68 15.87 -3.70
CA VAL A 211 7.47 15.41 -3.01
C VAL A 211 6.31 16.41 -3.09
N ALA A 212 6.58 17.67 -3.42
CA ALA A 212 5.58 18.75 -3.39
C ALA A 212 4.34 18.47 -4.25
N PRO A 213 4.44 17.94 -5.48
CA PRO A 213 3.26 17.62 -6.29
C PRO A 213 2.33 16.60 -5.62
N LEU A 214 2.89 15.58 -4.95
CA LEU A 214 2.12 14.60 -4.20
C LEU A 214 1.37 15.24 -3.04
N LEU A 215 2.08 16.01 -2.18
CA LEU A 215 1.49 16.62 -1.01
C LEU A 215 0.38 17.60 -1.39
N ARG A 216 0.62 18.47 -2.38
CA ARG A 216 -0.42 19.37 -2.90
C ARG A 216 -1.63 18.63 -3.45
N GLY A 217 -1.39 17.52 -4.15
CA GLY A 217 -2.48 16.70 -4.68
C GLY A 217 -3.34 16.07 -3.60
N LEU A 218 -2.75 15.57 -2.52
CA LEU A 218 -3.47 15.02 -1.37
C LEU A 218 -4.22 16.12 -0.60
N GLU A 219 -3.59 17.28 -0.41
CA GLU A 219 -4.19 18.44 0.25
C GLU A 219 -5.38 18.99 -0.52
N ALA A 220 -5.31 19.05 -1.85
CA ALA A 220 -6.42 19.47 -2.70
C ALA A 220 -7.66 18.57 -2.57
N ARG A 221 -7.47 17.31 -2.17
CA ARG A 221 -8.52 16.32 -1.89
C ARG A 221 -8.98 16.31 -0.42
N GLY A 222 -8.42 17.19 0.40
CA GLY A 222 -8.73 17.25 1.83
C GLY A 222 -8.21 16.06 2.65
N LEU A 223 -7.31 15.24 2.09
CA LEU A 223 -6.81 14.04 2.73
C LEU A 223 -5.73 14.34 3.75
N ALA A 224 -5.78 13.61 4.86
CA ALA A 224 -4.67 13.49 5.78
C ALA A 224 -3.60 12.56 5.16
N TYR A 225 -2.35 12.80 5.48
CA TYR A 225 -1.27 11.96 4.98
C TYR A 225 -0.10 11.85 5.96
N LEU A 226 0.69 10.79 5.78
CA LEU A 226 1.99 10.58 6.40
C LEU A 226 2.94 10.07 5.31
N VAL A 227 3.81 10.95 4.81
CA VAL A 227 4.73 10.64 3.71
C VAL A 227 6.15 10.56 4.24
N GLU A 228 6.74 9.36 4.18
CA GLU A 228 8.13 9.15 4.57
C GLU A 228 9.05 9.68 3.48
N VAL A 229 10.01 10.51 3.87
CA VAL A 229 10.88 11.22 2.94
C VAL A 229 12.36 11.02 3.29
N SER A 230 13.24 11.27 2.32
CA SER A 230 14.68 11.25 2.53
C SER A 230 15.11 12.35 3.52
N PRO A 231 16.11 12.09 4.39
CA PRO A 231 16.72 13.11 5.24
C PRO A 231 17.34 14.28 4.46
N THR A 232 17.59 14.11 3.17
CA THR A 232 18.21 15.11 2.28
C THR A 232 17.20 16.08 1.65
N VAL A 233 15.90 15.91 1.87
CA VAL A 233 14.87 16.84 1.37
C VAL A 233 15.10 18.24 1.93
N ALA A 234 15.14 19.23 1.03
CA ALA A 234 15.38 20.62 1.38
C ALA A 234 14.07 21.30 1.84
N VAL A 235 14.10 21.89 3.03
CA VAL A 235 12.96 22.58 3.65
C VAL A 235 13.37 23.91 4.25
N THR A 236 12.37 24.75 4.49
CA THR A 236 12.50 26.03 5.21
C THR A 236 11.57 26.00 6.41
N LEU A 237 12.04 26.49 7.55
CA LEU A 237 11.22 26.67 8.74
C LEU A 237 10.47 28.00 8.65
N PRO A 238 9.14 28.05 8.88
CA PRO A 238 8.36 29.29 8.86
C PRO A 238 8.83 30.32 9.89
N ARG A 239 9.45 29.84 10.98
CA ARG A 239 10.09 30.67 12.02
C ARG A 239 11.46 30.08 12.30
N PRO A 240 12.54 30.83 12.12
CA PRO A 240 13.88 30.35 12.45
C PRO A 240 13.97 29.91 13.91
N CYS A 241 14.62 28.80 14.16
CA CYS A 241 14.98 28.41 15.51
C CYS A 241 16.07 29.37 16.04
N ALA A 242 16.04 29.69 17.32
CA ALA A 242 17.11 30.44 17.94
C ALA A 242 18.46 29.79 17.67
N GLY A 243 19.45 30.53 17.15
CA GLY A 243 20.77 29.99 16.81
C GLY A 243 20.96 29.45 15.40
N SER A 244 19.90 29.38 14.56
CA SER A 244 20.05 29.06 13.13
C SER A 244 20.10 30.35 12.30
N PRO A 245 21.23 30.70 11.69
CA PRO A 245 21.34 31.92 10.86
C PRO A 245 20.55 31.81 9.53
N GLN A 246 20.23 30.61 9.11
CA GLN A 246 19.47 30.35 7.87
C GLN A 246 18.34 29.39 8.21
N GLY A 247 17.11 29.84 8.24
CA GLY A 247 15.91 29.01 8.49
C GLY A 247 15.65 27.92 7.43
N SER A 248 16.65 27.56 6.60
CA SER A 248 16.58 26.60 5.50
C SER A 248 17.76 25.62 5.52
N GLY A 249 17.51 24.38 5.13
CA GLY A 249 18.49 23.31 5.08
C GLY A 249 17.83 21.96 4.76
N THR A 250 18.58 20.89 4.89
CA THR A 250 18.03 19.53 4.79
C THR A 250 17.20 19.18 6.02
N LEU A 251 16.30 18.21 5.89
CA LEU A 251 15.52 17.70 7.03
C LEU A 251 16.42 17.20 8.16
N LEU A 252 17.52 16.52 7.83
CA LEU A 252 18.48 16.04 8.82
C LEU A 252 19.12 17.20 9.60
N GLU A 253 19.66 18.19 8.90
CA GLU A 253 20.34 19.34 9.53
C GLU A 253 19.40 20.10 10.45
N LEU A 254 18.20 20.40 9.97
CA LEU A 254 17.21 21.13 10.73
C LEU A 254 16.65 20.34 11.91
N ALA A 255 16.45 19.01 11.76
CA ALA A 255 16.00 18.15 12.84
C ALA A 255 17.06 18.05 13.95
N VAL A 256 18.34 17.84 13.60
CA VAL A 256 19.43 17.78 14.58
C VAL A 256 19.58 19.11 15.32
N HIS A 257 19.58 20.21 14.58
CA HIS A 257 19.66 21.55 15.17
C HIS A 257 18.46 21.84 16.10
N ALA A 258 17.24 21.56 15.65
CA ALA A 258 16.04 21.80 16.45
C ALA A 258 16.00 20.92 17.71
N ALA A 259 16.49 19.69 17.66
CA ALA A 259 16.56 18.79 18.81
C ALA A 259 17.47 19.28 19.93
N GLN A 260 18.52 20.08 19.60
CA GLN A 260 19.39 20.69 20.58
C GLN A 260 18.72 21.84 21.34
N HIS A 261 17.78 22.57 20.69
CA HIS A 261 17.19 23.78 21.23
C HIS A 261 15.75 23.62 21.74
N ARG A 262 14.97 22.69 21.19
CA ARG A 262 13.54 22.50 21.52
C ARG A 262 13.25 21.25 22.33
N GLY A 263 14.23 20.34 22.41
CA GLY A 263 14.00 19.02 22.99
C GLY A 263 13.18 18.10 22.08
N ARG A 264 13.02 16.89 22.53
CA ARG A 264 12.26 15.82 21.86
C ARG A 264 11.21 15.30 22.83
N THR A 265 10.02 14.99 22.33
CA THR A 265 8.91 14.48 23.13
C THR A 265 9.01 12.96 23.22
N PRO A 266 9.14 12.37 24.43
CA PRO A 266 9.10 10.93 24.60
C PRO A 266 7.67 10.43 24.34
N ILE A 267 7.55 9.38 23.53
CA ILE A 267 6.27 8.72 23.22
C ILE A 267 6.42 7.24 23.49
N ALA A 268 5.51 6.70 24.29
CA ALA A 268 5.33 5.27 24.46
C ALA A 268 4.23 4.79 23.51
N TRP A 269 4.50 3.74 22.75
CA TRP A 269 3.57 3.20 21.77
C TRP A 269 3.66 1.67 21.70
N GLN A 270 2.58 1.03 21.31
CA GLN A 270 2.56 -0.42 21.18
C GLN A 270 2.96 -0.83 19.74
N ASP A 271 4.01 -1.62 19.64
CA ASP A 271 4.43 -2.25 18.39
C ASP A 271 3.38 -3.30 17.98
N ARG A 272 2.69 -3.05 16.87
CA ARG A 272 1.57 -3.87 16.42
C ARG A 272 1.98 -5.28 15.98
N ALA A 273 3.22 -5.44 15.50
CA ALA A 273 3.72 -6.74 15.06
C ALA A 273 4.10 -7.64 16.24
N THR A 274 4.59 -7.06 17.35
CA THR A 274 5.10 -7.80 18.50
C THR A 274 4.25 -7.65 19.76
N ALA A 275 3.23 -6.78 19.73
CA ALA A 275 2.40 -6.36 20.86
C ALA A 275 3.21 -5.79 22.06
N ARG A 276 4.49 -5.50 21.88
CA ARG A 276 5.37 -4.96 22.92
C ARG A 276 5.27 -3.45 22.98
N MET A 277 5.32 -2.91 24.19
CA MET A 277 5.48 -1.48 24.39
C MET A 277 6.89 -1.06 23.97
N ARG A 278 6.97 -0.01 23.16
CA ARG A 278 8.20 0.63 22.73
C ARG A 278 8.21 2.08 23.17
N GLN A 279 9.40 2.62 23.28
CA GLN A 279 9.60 4.04 23.55
C GLN A 279 10.45 4.64 22.44
N SER A 280 10.04 5.79 21.96
CA SER A 280 10.77 6.61 21.00
C SER A 280 10.70 8.07 21.44
N GLN A 281 11.56 8.88 20.90
CA GLN A 281 11.48 10.33 21.01
C GLN A 281 11.01 10.87 19.67
N VAL A 282 10.10 11.82 19.68
CA VAL A 282 9.59 12.45 18.47
C VAL A 282 9.92 13.94 18.52
N LEU A 283 10.46 14.45 17.43
CA LEU A 283 10.55 15.88 17.17
C LEU A 283 9.48 16.24 16.14
N SER A 284 8.68 17.26 16.43
CA SER A 284 7.74 17.83 15.48
C SER A 284 7.99 19.32 15.29
N MET A 285 8.01 19.76 14.04
CA MET A 285 8.15 21.17 13.70
C MET A 285 7.45 21.50 12.37
N PRO A 286 6.93 22.73 12.22
CA PRO A 286 6.41 23.18 10.93
C PRO A 286 7.52 23.19 9.88
N ALA A 287 7.21 22.77 8.65
CA ALA A 287 8.14 22.73 7.55
C ALA A 287 7.48 23.20 6.24
N LEU A 288 8.21 23.98 5.45
CA LEU A 288 7.87 24.39 4.09
C LEU A 288 8.89 23.78 3.12
N LEU A 289 8.42 23.21 2.03
CA LEU A 289 9.33 22.69 0.99
C LEU A 289 9.98 23.84 0.22
N GLN A 290 11.29 23.77 0.01
CA GLN A 290 12.00 24.80 -0.75
C GLN A 290 11.55 24.87 -2.22
N SER A 291 11.15 23.75 -2.81
CA SER A 291 10.59 23.71 -4.17
C SER A 291 9.31 24.54 -4.32
N GLU A 292 8.63 24.87 -3.23
CA GLU A 292 7.43 25.70 -3.23
C GLU A 292 7.72 27.17 -2.88
N ALA A 293 8.87 27.45 -2.29
CA ALA A 293 9.30 28.81 -1.93
C ALA A 293 9.88 29.58 -3.13
N GLN A 294 10.33 28.88 -4.17
CA GLN A 294 10.84 29.54 -5.38
C GLN A 294 9.65 30.02 -6.24
N PRO A 295 9.57 31.31 -6.60
CA PRO A 295 8.60 31.78 -7.58
C PRO A 295 8.95 31.14 -8.92
N SER A 296 8.05 30.30 -9.46
CA SER A 296 8.11 29.92 -10.88
C SER A 296 8.23 31.22 -11.69
N GLY A 297 9.33 31.40 -12.41
CA GLY A 297 9.65 32.62 -13.15
C GLY A 297 8.68 32.87 -14.33
N ALA A 298 7.44 33.18 -14.03
CA ALA A 298 6.44 33.79 -14.89
C ALA A 298 6.00 35.10 -14.24
N ALA A 299 6.71 36.16 -14.60
CA ALA A 299 6.32 37.53 -14.27
C ALA A 299 4.89 37.77 -14.78
N GLY A 300 3.97 38.21 -13.87
CA GLY A 300 2.81 38.95 -14.27
C GLY A 300 1.43 38.40 -13.94
N ARG A 301 1.22 37.59 -12.87
CA ARG A 301 -0.13 37.44 -12.31
C ARG A 301 -0.18 37.96 -10.89
N PRO A 302 -1.18 38.84 -10.55
CA PRO A 302 -1.41 39.28 -9.17
C PRO A 302 -1.64 38.09 -8.27
N ALA A 303 -1.17 38.16 -7.04
CA ALA A 303 -1.40 37.18 -6.00
C ALA A 303 -2.89 37.12 -5.62
N GLU A 304 -3.72 36.59 -6.51
CA GLU A 304 -5.07 36.18 -6.14
C GLU A 304 -4.96 35.07 -5.12
N SER A 305 -5.53 35.35 -3.96
CA SER A 305 -5.66 34.53 -2.75
C SER A 305 -5.34 33.03 -2.95
N ARG A 306 -4.06 32.66 -2.70
CA ARG A 306 -3.69 31.27 -2.49
C ARG A 306 -4.53 30.76 -1.31
N PRO A 307 -5.28 29.66 -1.46
CA PRO A 307 -5.94 29.05 -0.33
C PRO A 307 -4.90 28.84 0.76
N ALA A 308 -5.23 29.23 2.00
CA ALA A 308 -4.34 29.13 3.14
C ALA A 308 -3.81 27.68 3.22
N GLN A 309 -2.56 27.49 2.83
CA GLN A 309 -1.91 26.17 2.92
C GLN A 309 -1.97 25.70 4.38
N ARG A 310 -2.56 24.54 4.62
CA ARG A 310 -2.49 23.92 5.95
C ARG A 310 -1.02 23.77 6.32
N PRO A 311 -0.62 24.12 7.53
CA PRO A 311 0.76 23.98 7.96
C PRO A 311 1.13 22.50 7.91
N ARG A 312 2.18 22.19 7.15
CA ARG A 312 2.81 20.87 7.15
C ARG A 312 3.77 20.76 8.31
N HIS A 313 3.87 19.57 8.85
CA HIS A 313 4.80 19.27 9.92
C HIS A 313 5.81 18.23 9.45
N LEU A 314 7.09 18.50 9.74
CA LEU A 314 8.08 17.46 9.83
C LEU A 314 7.88 16.73 11.16
N VAL A 315 7.79 15.41 11.12
CA VAL A 315 7.80 14.53 12.29
C VAL A 315 8.93 13.53 12.14
N THR A 316 9.70 13.30 13.19
CA THR A 316 10.83 12.36 13.16
C THR A 316 10.67 11.29 14.23
N ASP A 317 11.07 10.05 13.93
CA ASP A 317 11.27 9.01 14.93
C ASP A 317 12.74 8.96 15.34
N TRP A 318 12.98 9.23 16.62
CA TRP A 318 14.32 9.31 17.17
C TRP A 318 14.52 8.25 18.25
N PRO A 319 15.18 7.13 17.93
CA PRO A 319 15.50 6.12 18.94
C PRO A 319 16.41 6.66 20.04
N TYR A 320 16.20 6.21 21.26
CA TYR A 320 17.07 6.58 22.38
C TYR A 320 18.54 6.23 22.10
N GLY A 321 19.46 7.12 22.47
CA GLY A 321 20.90 6.92 22.30
C GLY A 321 21.40 7.05 20.84
N ARG A 322 20.57 7.41 19.89
CA ARG A 322 20.99 7.67 18.51
C ARG A 322 21.25 9.15 18.25
N PRO A 323 22.30 9.48 17.46
CA PRO A 323 22.65 10.88 17.15
C PRO A 323 21.68 11.53 16.16
N ALA A 324 20.94 10.73 15.38
CA ALA A 324 20.04 11.19 14.34
C ALA A 324 18.71 10.40 14.34
N PRO A 325 17.62 10.97 13.77
CA PRO A 325 16.38 10.27 13.54
C PRO A 325 16.54 9.04 12.65
N ARG A 326 15.70 8.04 12.89
CA ARG A 326 15.58 6.84 12.07
C ARG A 326 14.65 7.05 10.86
N ALA A 327 13.64 7.89 11.02
CA ALA A 327 12.65 8.17 9.98
C ALA A 327 12.21 9.64 10.01
N TYR A 328 11.81 10.13 8.85
CA TYR A 328 11.37 11.50 8.61
C TYR A 328 10.07 11.47 7.84
N TRP A 329 9.02 12.06 8.39
CA TRP A 329 7.73 12.15 7.74
C TRP A 329 7.28 13.59 7.57
N LEU A 330 6.71 13.88 6.41
CA LEU A 330 5.91 15.08 6.19
C LEU A 330 4.44 14.71 6.35
N THR A 331 3.70 15.52 7.11
CA THR A 331 2.29 15.30 7.42
C THR A 331 1.52 16.59 7.55
N ASN A 332 0.23 16.56 7.27
CA ASN A 332 -0.73 17.62 7.57
C ASN A 332 -1.63 17.28 8.77
N LEU A 333 -1.33 16.19 9.48
CA LEU A 333 -2.02 15.83 10.71
C LEU A 333 -1.80 16.92 11.77
N PRO A 334 -2.84 17.29 12.55
CA PRO A 334 -2.70 18.27 13.61
C PRO A 334 -1.68 17.85 14.66
N ALA A 335 -1.01 18.81 15.29
CA ALA A 335 0.01 18.56 16.33
C ALA A 335 -0.51 17.71 17.51
N ARG A 336 -1.81 17.79 17.83
CA ARG A 336 -2.45 16.93 18.85
C ARG A 336 -2.42 15.45 18.53
N ASN A 337 -2.25 15.07 17.26
CA ASN A 337 -2.19 13.69 16.79
C ASN A 337 -0.76 13.13 16.73
N LEU A 338 0.24 13.84 17.24
CA LEU A 338 1.62 13.35 17.26
C LEU A 338 1.81 11.99 17.93
N PRO A 339 1.13 11.66 19.04
CA PRO A 339 1.20 10.32 19.63
C PRO A 339 0.76 9.21 18.66
N ASP A 340 -0.15 9.53 17.71
CA ASP A 340 -0.72 8.56 16.77
C ASP A 340 0.19 8.33 15.55
N VAL A 341 1.19 9.20 15.31
CA VAL A 341 2.03 9.13 14.10
C VAL A 341 2.83 7.83 14.05
N LEU A 342 3.44 7.40 15.16
CA LEU A 342 4.23 6.17 15.18
C LEU A 342 3.36 4.91 15.00
N PRO A 343 2.21 4.76 15.70
CA PRO A 343 1.24 3.70 15.41
C PRO A 343 0.75 3.72 13.96
N LEU A 344 0.50 4.92 13.40
CA LEU A 344 0.06 5.07 12.01
C LEU A 344 1.17 4.65 11.03
N ALA A 345 2.42 5.08 11.26
CA ALA A 345 3.56 4.70 10.43
C ALA A 345 3.77 3.18 10.36
N GLN A 346 3.43 2.45 11.44
CA GLN A 346 3.53 0.99 11.45
C GLN A 346 2.57 0.29 10.50
N LEU A 347 1.45 0.91 10.14
CA LEU A 347 0.53 0.33 9.17
C LEU A 347 1.22 0.07 7.84
N ARG A 348 2.23 0.87 7.47
CA ARG A 348 3.07 0.58 6.29
C ARG A 348 3.87 -0.72 6.46
N THR A 349 4.40 -0.98 7.64
CA THR A 349 5.09 -2.26 7.91
C THR A 349 4.14 -3.45 7.75
N LEU A 350 2.91 -3.33 8.25
CA LEU A 350 1.88 -4.35 8.09
C LEU A 350 1.47 -4.53 6.61
N SER A 351 1.33 -3.44 5.85
CA SER A 351 1.08 -3.48 4.41
C SER A 351 2.20 -4.22 3.67
N GLY A 352 3.46 -3.87 3.92
CA GLY A 352 4.62 -4.54 3.34
C GLY A 352 4.72 -6.03 3.69
N GLN A 353 4.38 -6.42 4.91
CA GLN A 353 4.30 -7.82 5.32
C GLN A 353 3.20 -8.57 4.56
N SER A 354 2.04 -7.96 4.37
CA SER A 354 0.93 -8.53 3.59
C SER A 354 1.30 -8.71 2.12
N LEU A 355 1.95 -7.71 1.51
CA LEU A 355 2.47 -7.82 0.13
C LEU A 355 3.55 -8.89 0.00
N SER A 356 4.48 -8.98 0.96
CA SER A 356 5.50 -10.05 0.99
C SER A 356 4.85 -11.44 1.11
N ARG A 357 3.80 -11.56 1.92
CA ARG A 357 3.02 -12.79 2.02
C ARG A 357 2.30 -13.10 0.70
N MET A 358 1.73 -12.08 0.05
CA MET A 358 1.07 -12.23 -1.24
C MET A 358 2.04 -12.75 -2.32
N GLN A 359 3.29 -12.30 -2.30
CA GLN A 359 4.33 -12.82 -3.20
C GLN A 359 4.69 -14.28 -2.91
N ARG A 360 4.88 -14.65 -1.64
CA ARG A 360 5.31 -16.01 -1.26
C ARG A 360 4.19 -17.04 -1.38
N ASP A 361 2.98 -16.69 -0.88
CA ASP A 361 1.93 -17.67 -0.60
C ASP A 361 0.80 -17.66 -1.64
N PHE A 362 0.56 -16.50 -2.28
CA PHE A 362 -0.54 -16.31 -3.24
C PHE A 362 -0.07 -16.07 -4.68
N GLY A 363 1.20 -16.33 -4.97
CA GLY A 363 1.75 -16.33 -6.33
C GLY A 363 1.69 -14.99 -7.06
N LEU A 364 1.73 -13.84 -6.33
CA LEU A 364 1.68 -12.50 -6.93
C LEU A 364 2.73 -12.32 -8.04
N ALA A 365 3.91 -12.91 -7.90
CA ALA A 365 5.00 -12.81 -8.87
C ALA A 365 4.97 -13.91 -9.96
N ASP A 366 4.04 -14.86 -9.90
CA ASP A 366 4.03 -16.06 -10.77
C ASP A 366 3.39 -15.83 -12.14
N PHE A 367 2.90 -14.63 -12.41
CA PHE A 367 2.30 -14.30 -13.70
C PHE A 367 3.32 -14.27 -14.85
N GLU A 368 3.13 -15.14 -15.84
CA GLU A 368 3.99 -15.27 -17.02
C GLU A 368 3.45 -14.55 -18.27
N GLY A 369 2.24 -14.02 -18.19
CA GLY A 369 1.62 -13.28 -19.30
C GLY A 369 2.37 -11.98 -19.62
N ARG A 370 2.13 -11.45 -20.84
CA ARG A 370 2.81 -10.28 -21.36
C ARG A 370 1.89 -9.07 -21.52
N SER A 371 0.57 -9.27 -21.50
CA SER A 371 -0.41 -8.23 -21.78
C SER A 371 -0.72 -7.38 -20.55
N PHE A 372 -1.08 -6.12 -20.78
CA PHE A 372 -1.56 -5.19 -19.75
C PHE A 372 -2.79 -5.74 -19.03
N ARG A 373 -3.78 -6.20 -19.80
CA ARG A 373 -5.00 -6.79 -19.25
C ARG A 373 -4.71 -7.99 -18.35
N GLY A 374 -3.92 -8.95 -18.84
CA GLY A 374 -3.61 -10.15 -18.07
C GLY A 374 -2.87 -9.86 -16.77
N TRP A 375 -1.97 -8.86 -16.78
CA TRP A 375 -1.30 -8.42 -15.57
C TRP A 375 -2.31 -7.87 -14.53
N HIS A 376 -3.22 -6.97 -14.96
CA HIS A 376 -4.24 -6.41 -14.08
C HIS A 376 -5.21 -7.47 -13.56
N HIS A 377 -5.58 -8.45 -14.39
CA HIS A 377 -6.40 -9.58 -13.97
C HIS A 377 -5.71 -10.39 -12.87
N HIS A 378 -4.46 -10.76 -13.09
CA HIS A 378 -3.69 -11.58 -12.14
C HIS A 378 -3.55 -10.88 -10.77
N VAL A 379 -3.09 -9.63 -10.74
CA VAL A 379 -2.91 -8.92 -9.46
C VAL A 379 -4.24 -8.70 -8.73
N THR A 380 -5.34 -8.52 -9.47
CA THR A 380 -6.70 -8.44 -8.90
C THR A 380 -7.10 -9.77 -8.26
N LEU A 381 -6.92 -10.89 -8.96
CA LEU A 381 -7.26 -12.23 -8.44
C LEU A 381 -6.38 -12.60 -7.24
N ALA A 382 -5.10 -12.18 -7.24
CA ALA A 382 -4.22 -12.35 -6.09
C ALA A 382 -4.65 -11.50 -4.88
N SER A 383 -5.17 -10.28 -5.13
CA SER A 383 -5.80 -9.47 -4.07
C SER A 383 -7.05 -10.13 -3.50
N VAL A 384 -7.88 -10.72 -4.35
CA VAL A 384 -9.07 -11.49 -3.92
C VAL A 384 -8.68 -12.67 -3.04
N ALA A 385 -7.63 -13.43 -3.42
CA ALA A 385 -7.13 -14.55 -2.61
C ALA A 385 -6.63 -14.09 -1.23
N LEU A 386 -5.80 -13.01 -1.18
CA LEU A 386 -5.34 -12.44 0.09
C LEU A 386 -6.50 -11.89 0.92
N GLY A 387 -7.49 -11.25 0.28
CA GLY A 387 -8.69 -10.74 0.94
C GLY A 387 -9.49 -11.84 1.63
N PHE A 388 -9.73 -12.95 0.95
CA PHE A 388 -10.38 -14.11 1.55
C PHE A 388 -9.62 -14.63 2.77
N ASP A 389 -8.33 -14.87 2.62
CA ASP A 389 -7.48 -15.35 3.72
C ASP A 389 -7.48 -14.38 4.91
N ALA A 390 -7.43 -13.07 4.65
CA ALA A 390 -7.47 -12.06 5.68
C ALA A 390 -8.83 -12.02 6.42
N LEU A 391 -9.94 -12.21 5.72
CA LEU A 391 -11.27 -12.31 6.31
C LEU A 391 -11.45 -13.57 7.16
N CYS A 392 -10.75 -14.67 6.82
CA CYS A 392 -10.74 -15.91 7.58
C CYS A 392 -9.78 -15.92 8.77
N SER A 393 -8.79 -15.01 8.79
CA SER A 393 -7.70 -14.99 9.79
C SER A 393 -8.12 -14.76 11.25
N PRO A 394 -9.20 -14.01 11.59
CA PRO A 394 -9.67 -13.90 12.96
C PRO A 394 -9.92 -15.25 13.64
N TYR A 395 -10.22 -16.27 12.84
CA TYR A 395 -10.45 -17.64 13.33
C TYR A 395 -9.17 -18.46 13.54
N ARG A 396 -8.05 -18.09 12.88
CA ARG A 396 -6.77 -18.80 13.04
C ARG A 396 -5.93 -18.30 14.21
N SER A 397 -6.26 -17.15 14.77
CA SER A 397 -5.45 -16.48 15.83
C SER A 397 -5.83 -16.90 17.25
N GLN A 398 -6.74 -17.84 17.48
CA GLN A 398 -6.90 -18.46 18.79
C GLN A 398 -5.77 -19.49 18.96
N PRO A 399 -4.81 -19.30 19.89
CA PRO A 399 -3.88 -20.36 20.22
C PRO A 399 -4.72 -21.54 20.72
N THR A 400 -4.63 -22.67 20.04
CA THR A 400 -5.12 -23.93 20.59
C THR A 400 -4.50 -24.06 21.98
N ALA A 401 -5.33 -24.00 23.00
CA ALA A 401 -4.91 -24.23 24.37
C ALA A 401 -4.09 -25.53 24.40
N PRO A 402 -2.92 -25.57 25.06
CA PRO A 402 -2.15 -26.78 25.16
C PRO A 402 -3.07 -27.85 25.76
N LYS A 403 -3.23 -28.96 25.06
CA LYS A 403 -3.93 -30.12 25.60
C LYS A 403 -3.31 -30.42 26.94
N SER A 404 -4.10 -30.26 28.00
CA SER A 404 -3.72 -30.65 29.34
C SER A 404 -3.29 -32.12 29.31
N MET A 405 -2.00 -32.33 29.50
CA MET A 405 -1.50 -33.68 29.77
C MET A 405 -2.16 -34.19 31.03
N SER A 406 -3.08 -35.13 30.86
CA SER A 406 -3.62 -35.90 31.98
C SER A 406 -2.45 -36.60 32.71
N PRO A 407 -2.39 -36.54 34.06
CA PRO A 407 -1.36 -37.26 34.76
C PRO A 407 -1.54 -38.77 34.55
N ARG A 408 -0.47 -39.46 34.19
CA ARG A 408 -0.46 -40.93 34.13
C ARG A 408 -0.74 -41.45 35.52
N PRO A 409 -1.63 -42.47 35.70
CA PRO A 409 -1.78 -43.12 36.97
C PRO A 409 -0.48 -43.85 37.32
N GLY A 410 0.06 -43.59 38.50
CA GLY A 410 1.17 -44.32 39.04
C GLY A 410 0.81 -45.78 39.24
N THR A 411 1.67 -46.66 38.83
CA THR A 411 1.68 -48.08 39.19
C THR A 411 2.41 -48.30 40.51
N PRO A 412 1.98 -49.27 41.32
CA PRO A 412 2.38 -49.44 42.72
C PRO A 412 3.84 -49.88 42.89
#